data_b57b3576e474183768f4d2ba60918bdb
#
_entry.id   b57b3576e474183768f4d2ba60918bdb
#
_cell.length_a   1.000
_cell.length_b   1.000
_cell.length_c   1.000
_cell.angle_alpha   90.00
_cell.angle_beta   90.00
_cell.angle_gamma   90.00
#
_symmetry.space_group_name_H-M   'P 1'
#
loop_
_entity.id
_entity.type
_entity.pdbx_description
1 polymer ?
#
loop_
_entity_poly.entity_id
_entity_poly.type
_entity_poly.pdbx_seq_one_letter_code
_entity_poly.pdbx_strand_id
1 'polypeptide(L)'
;VLTKMRNREIDILVGTQMVTKGHDLPEVTLVGVIQADAALALPDFRAAERTFQLLVQVAGRAGRGALPGKVLLQTFQPEHFVIRRAIRHDVDGFLDEELVNRRELGYPPFSHLALIALDDPEEGRLQVEAMRLADVARAFTPAVEVLGPTAAPLARWKGRYRWRFLLRAKDRGKLREALVAVHRASALAHRDTRVALDIDPSHLL
;
A
#
# COMPACT_ATOMS: atom_id res chain seq x y z
N VAL A 1 -7.17 -17.44 -21.97
CA VAL A 1 -8.39 -17.35 -21.14
C VAL A 1 -9.23 -16.17 -21.64
N LEU A 2 -8.72 -14.95 -21.74
CA LEU A 2 -9.46 -13.75 -22.16
C LEU A 2 -10.08 -13.88 -23.57
N THR A 3 -9.35 -14.50 -24.51
CA THR A 3 -9.88 -14.78 -25.87
C THR A 3 -11.10 -15.69 -25.78
N LYS A 4 -11.07 -16.72 -24.95
CA LYS A 4 -12.20 -17.62 -24.73
C LYS A 4 -13.42 -16.91 -24.14
N MET A 5 -13.21 -15.98 -23.19
CA MET A 5 -14.26 -15.15 -22.63
C MET A 5 -14.91 -14.26 -23.72
N ARG A 6 -14.10 -13.62 -24.58
CA ARG A 6 -14.59 -12.82 -25.69
C ARG A 6 -15.38 -13.64 -26.72
N ASN A 7 -14.94 -14.87 -26.95
CA ASN A 7 -15.60 -15.77 -27.89
C ASN A 7 -16.80 -16.48 -27.28
N ARG A 8 -17.19 -16.17 -26.03
CA ARG A 8 -18.28 -16.85 -25.28
C ARG A 8 -18.07 -18.35 -25.10
N GLU A 9 -16.80 -18.80 -25.06
CA GLU A 9 -16.45 -20.19 -24.78
C GLU A 9 -16.42 -20.50 -23.26
N ILE A 10 -16.42 -19.45 -22.42
CA ILE A 10 -16.52 -19.54 -20.96
C ILE A 10 -17.47 -18.49 -20.44
N ASP A 11 -18.28 -18.85 -19.43
CA ASP A 11 -19.30 -17.99 -18.83
C ASP A 11 -18.79 -17.27 -17.59
N ILE A 12 -17.81 -17.83 -16.88
CA ILE A 12 -17.30 -17.31 -15.62
C ILE A 12 -15.78 -17.21 -15.68
N LEU A 13 -15.28 -16.03 -15.36
CA LEU A 13 -13.86 -15.75 -15.23
C LEU A 13 -13.53 -15.41 -13.77
N VAL A 14 -12.66 -16.22 -13.15
CA VAL A 14 -12.18 -16.00 -11.79
C VAL A 14 -10.72 -15.58 -11.86
N GLY A 15 -10.36 -14.54 -11.11
CA GLY A 15 -8.99 -14.05 -11.05
C GLY A 15 -8.80 -12.96 -10.02
N THR A 16 -7.59 -12.40 -9.98
CA THR A 16 -7.25 -11.27 -9.13
C THR A 16 -7.51 -9.94 -9.87
N GLN A 17 -7.15 -8.81 -9.25
CA GLN A 17 -7.23 -7.48 -9.86
C GLN A 17 -6.57 -7.37 -11.25
N MET A 18 -5.68 -8.30 -11.63
CA MET A 18 -5.10 -8.33 -12.98
C MET A 18 -6.14 -8.55 -14.08
N VAL A 19 -7.23 -9.26 -13.79
CA VAL A 19 -8.35 -9.46 -14.73
C VAL A 19 -9.08 -8.16 -15.03
N THR A 20 -9.04 -7.20 -14.11
CA THR A 20 -9.72 -5.90 -14.25
C THR A 20 -8.89 -4.88 -15.02
N LYS A 21 -7.59 -5.10 -15.20
CA LYS A 21 -6.68 -4.14 -15.86
C LYS A 21 -6.60 -4.38 -17.36
N GLY A 22 -6.93 -3.35 -18.15
CA GLY A 22 -6.58 -3.29 -19.58
C GLY A 22 -7.41 -4.18 -20.52
N HIS A 23 -8.44 -4.88 -20.04
CA HIS A 23 -9.25 -5.76 -20.88
C HIS A 23 -10.66 -5.21 -21.08
N ASP A 24 -11.07 -5.08 -22.31
CA ASP A 24 -12.44 -4.78 -22.66
C ASP A 24 -13.23 -6.09 -22.81
N LEU A 25 -14.22 -6.26 -21.93
CA LEU A 25 -15.13 -7.41 -21.90
C LEU A 25 -16.57 -6.85 -21.94
N PRO A 26 -17.07 -6.47 -23.12
CA PRO A 26 -18.30 -5.66 -23.26
C PRO A 26 -19.57 -6.39 -22.81
N GLU A 27 -19.54 -7.71 -22.71
CA GLU A 27 -20.71 -8.52 -22.37
C GLU A 27 -20.76 -9.02 -20.93
N VAL A 28 -19.87 -8.50 -20.07
CA VAL A 28 -19.90 -8.83 -18.65
C VAL A 28 -21.07 -8.11 -17.98
N THR A 29 -22.09 -8.90 -17.58
CA THR A 29 -23.29 -8.40 -16.90
C THR A 29 -23.21 -8.46 -15.39
N LEU A 30 -22.31 -9.29 -14.83
CA LEU A 30 -22.11 -9.43 -13.38
C LEU A 30 -20.62 -9.42 -13.03
N VAL A 31 -20.26 -8.60 -12.07
CA VAL A 31 -18.94 -8.62 -11.44
C VAL A 31 -19.09 -8.84 -9.95
N GLY A 32 -18.45 -9.89 -9.42
CA GLY A 32 -18.37 -10.19 -7.98
C GLY A 32 -17.00 -9.83 -7.43
N VAL A 33 -16.94 -9.06 -6.35
CA VAL A 33 -15.72 -8.80 -5.60
C VAL A 33 -15.81 -9.50 -4.26
N ILE A 34 -14.94 -10.47 -4.04
CA ILE A 34 -14.85 -11.22 -2.79
C ILE A 34 -13.87 -10.52 -1.84
N GLN A 35 -14.27 -10.39 -0.56
CA GLN A 35 -13.47 -9.72 0.47
C GLN A 35 -12.98 -8.32 0.02
N ALA A 36 -13.92 -7.46 -0.37
CA ALA A 36 -13.64 -6.12 -0.87
C ALA A 36 -12.83 -5.23 0.11
N ASP A 37 -12.87 -5.57 1.39
CA ASP A 37 -12.18 -4.91 2.50
C ASP A 37 -10.84 -5.56 2.90
N ALA A 38 -10.42 -6.66 2.26
CA ALA A 38 -9.20 -7.37 2.64
C ALA A 38 -7.95 -6.47 2.66
N ALA A 39 -7.84 -5.57 1.68
CA ALA A 39 -6.70 -4.67 1.58
C ALA A 39 -6.72 -3.53 2.63
N LEU A 40 -7.87 -3.21 3.23
CA LEU A 40 -7.98 -2.18 4.28
C LEU A 40 -7.27 -2.55 5.57
N ALA A 41 -7.08 -3.86 5.82
CA ALA A 41 -6.34 -4.36 6.98
C ALA A 41 -4.81 -4.28 6.83
N LEU A 42 -4.31 -3.93 5.65
CA LEU A 42 -2.87 -3.83 5.42
C LEU A 42 -2.28 -2.59 6.10
N PRO A 43 -1.10 -2.69 6.73
CA PRO A 43 -0.44 -1.57 7.37
C PRO A 43 0.24 -0.66 6.33
N ASP A 44 -0.58 0.01 5.54
CA ASP A 44 -0.18 0.93 4.48
C ASP A 44 -1.13 2.13 4.46
N PHE A 45 -0.60 3.34 4.56
CA PHE A 45 -1.39 4.57 4.59
C PHE A 45 -2.21 4.80 3.31
N ARG A 46 -1.88 4.11 2.21
CA ARG A 46 -2.64 4.15 0.96
C ARG A 46 -3.61 2.97 0.79
N ALA A 47 -3.80 2.15 1.82
CA ALA A 47 -4.70 0.99 1.72
C ALA A 47 -6.13 1.41 1.34
N ALA A 48 -6.64 2.48 1.97
CA ALA A 48 -7.96 3.05 1.67
C ALA A 48 -8.04 3.56 0.22
N GLU A 49 -7.07 4.36 -0.21
CA GLU A 49 -6.99 4.91 -1.57
C GLU A 49 -6.98 3.80 -2.63
N ARG A 50 -6.12 2.78 -2.46
CA ARG A 50 -6.03 1.68 -3.41
C ARG A 50 -7.27 0.82 -3.45
N THR A 51 -7.88 0.58 -2.29
CA THR A 51 -9.15 -0.17 -2.22
C THR A 51 -10.24 0.59 -2.94
N PHE A 52 -10.39 1.89 -2.68
CA PHE A 52 -11.36 2.73 -3.37
C PHE A 52 -11.15 2.71 -4.89
N GLN A 53 -9.93 2.96 -5.37
CA GLN A 53 -9.59 2.94 -6.79
C GLN A 53 -9.90 1.60 -7.44
N LEU A 54 -9.56 0.49 -6.77
CA LEU A 54 -9.88 -0.85 -7.26
C LEU A 54 -11.38 -1.06 -7.40
N LEU A 55 -12.16 -0.72 -6.37
CA LEU A 55 -13.61 -0.92 -6.37
C LEU A 55 -14.30 -0.09 -7.44
N VAL A 56 -13.93 1.19 -7.60
CA VAL A 56 -14.46 2.05 -8.67
C VAL A 56 -14.06 1.52 -10.05
N GLN A 57 -12.82 1.06 -10.22
CA GLN A 57 -12.36 0.48 -11.48
C GLN A 57 -13.14 -0.78 -11.85
N VAL A 58 -13.38 -1.66 -10.87
CA VAL A 58 -14.16 -2.90 -11.05
C VAL A 58 -15.61 -2.57 -11.37
N ALA A 59 -16.21 -1.63 -10.65
CA ALA A 59 -17.58 -1.20 -10.90
C ALA A 59 -17.78 -0.67 -12.34
N GLY A 60 -16.80 0.07 -12.85
CA GLY A 60 -16.81 0.55 -14.24
C GLY A 60 -16.60 -0.54 -15.31
N ARG A 61 -16.48 -1.83 -14.94
CA ARG A 61 -16.37 -2.94 -15.91
C ARG A 61 -17.71 -3.59 -16.25
N ALA A 62 -18.65 -3.56 -15.33
CA ALA A 62 -19.99 -4.09 -15.58
C ALA A 62 -20.81 -3.15 -16.47
N GLY A 63 -21.59 -3.71 -17.41
CA GLY A 63 -22.57 -2.93 -18.20
C GLY A 63 -21.99 -2.05 -19.31
N ARG A 64 -20.83 -2.39 -19.88
CA ARG A 64 -20.27 -1.69 -21.06
C ARG A 64 -20.93 -2.07 -22.38
N GLY A 65 -21.76 -3.10 -22.39
CA GLY A 65 -22.51 -3.55 -23.56
C GLY A 65 -23.95 -3.04 -23.58
N ALA A 66 -24.78 -3.69 -24.37
CA ALA A 66 -26.21 -3.39 -24.50
C ALA A 66 -27.03 -3.78 -23.25
N LEU A 67 -26.47 -4.64 -22.38
CA LEU A 67 -27.12 -5.11 -21.16
C LEU A 67 -26.64 -4.35 -19.92
N PRO A 68 -27.53 -4.03 -18.97
CA PRO A 68 -27.13 -3.39 -17.73
C PRO A 68 -26.23 -4.32 -16.90
N GLY A 69 -25.14 -3.77 -16.37
CA GLY A 69 -24.22 -4.50 -15.51
C GLY A 69 -24.58 -4.37 -14.04
N LYS A 70 -24.31 -5.43 -13.26
CA LYS A 70 -24.45 -5.46 -11.82
C LYS A 70 -23.10 -5.76 -11.17
N VAL A 71 -22.81 -5.08 -10.06
CA VAL A 71 -21.62 -5.32 -9.24
C VAL A 71 -22.06 -5.74 -7.85
N LEU A 72 -21.53 -6.85 -7.37
CA LEU A 72 -21.73 -7.34 -6.02
C LEU A 72 -20.42 -7.25 -5.24
N LEU A 73 -20.44 -6.54 -4.13
CA LEU A 73 -19.30 -6.42 -3.22
C LEU A 73 -19.59 -7.26 -1.96
N GLN A 74 -18.80 -8.30 -1.74
CA GLN A 74 -18.82 -9.02 -0.47
C GLN A 74 -17.79 -8.38 0.46
N THR A 75 -18.22 -7.97 1.65
CA THR A 75 -17.39 -7.30 2.65
C THR A 75 -17.86 -7.62 4.07
N PHE A 76 -16.93 -7.60 5.03
CA PHE A 76 -17.24 -7.65 6.47
C PHE A 76 -17.42 -6.26 7.08
N GLN A 77 -17.08 -5.19 6.33
CA GLN A 77 -17.14 -3.80 6.79
C GLN A 77 -18.00 -2.93 5.86
N PRO A 78 -19.31 -3.20 5.71
CA PRO A 78 -20.17 -2.49 4.75
C PRO A 78 -20.27 -0.98 5.06
N GLU A 79 -20.12 -0.60 6.33
CA GLU A 79 -20.20 0.80 6.79
C GLU A 79 -18.87 1.55 6.68
N HIS A 80 -17.77 0.88 6.31
CA HIS A 80 -16.50 1.56 6.13
C HIS A 80 -16.61 2.61 5.01
N PHE A 81 -16.10 3.82 5.24
CA PHE A 81 -16.28 4.95 4.31
C PHE A 81 -15.82 4.63 2.88
N VAL A 82 -14.74 3.88 2.72
CA VAL A 82 -14.22 3.43 1.41
C VAL A 82 -15.29 2.65 0.65
N ILE A 83 -15.96 1.71 1.29
CA ILE A 83 -16.99 0.86 0.68
C ILE A 83 -18.22 1.71 0.31
N ARG A 84 -18.70 2.53 1.26
CA ARG A 84 -19.86 3.41 1.04
C ARG A 84 -19.65 4.39 -0.11
N ARG A 85 -18.46 5.01 -0.18
CA ARG A 85 -18.11 5.96 -1.25
C ARG A 85 -17.91 5.26 -2.59
N ALA A 86 -17.28 4.07 -2.61
CA ALA A 86 -17.08 3.30 -3.83
C ALA A 86 -18.41 2.85 -4.46
N ILE A 87 -19.38 2.38 -3.67
CA ILE A 87 -20.73 1.99 -4.16
C ILE A 87 -21.44 3.16 -4.85
N ARG A 88 -21.21 4.37 -4.38
CA ARG A 88 -21.83 5.60 -4.91
C ARG A 88 -21.01 6.27 -6.01
N HIS A 89 -19.82 5.75 -6.34
CA HIS A 89 -18.83 6.41 -7.20
C HIS A 89 -18.48 7.83 -6.73
N ASP A 90 -18.57 8.09 -5.42
CA ASP A 90 -18.38 9.41 -4.82
C ASP A 90 -16.88 9.65 -4.56
N VAL A 91 -16.19 10.12 -5.60
CA VAL A 91 -14.75 10.40 -5.56
C VAL A 91 -14.44 11.57 -4.65
N ASP A 92 -15.20 12.65 -4.75
CA ASP A 92 -14.96 13.88 -3.98
C ASP A 92 -15.18 13.62 -2.48
N GLY A 93 -16.29 12.98 -2.11
CA GLY A 93 -16.53 12.61 -0.73
C GLY A 93 -15.51 11.61 -0.17
N PHE A 94 -14.97 10.71 -1.01
CA PHE A 94 -13.85 9.85 -0.59
C PHE A 94 -12.60 10.68 -0.30
N LEU A 95 -12.22 11.59 -1.20
CA LEU A 95 -11.03 12.43 -1.03
C LEU A 95 -11.11 13.31 0.21
N ASP A 96 -12.27 13.89 0.48
CA ASP A 96 -12.49 14.72 1.68
C ASP A 96 -12.28 13.92 2.97
N GLU A 97 -12.89 12.74 3.09
CA GLU A 97 -12.74 11.86 4.26
C GLU A 97 -11.30 11.33 4.39
N GLU A 98 -10.67 10.92 3.30
CA GLU A 98 -9.29 10.42 3.30
C GLU A 98 -8.30 11.51 3.71
N LEU A 99 -8.46 12.75 3.23
CA LEU A 99 -7.59 13.87 3.62
C LEU A 99 -7.73 14.24 5.09
N VAL A 100 -8.92 14.14 5.67
CA VAL A 100 -9.11 14.33 7.12
C VAL A 100 -8.30 13.29 7.89
N ASN A 101 -8.47 12.00 7.55
CA ASN A 101 -7.74 10.89 8.19
C ASN A 101 -6.22 11.06 8.07
N ARG A 102 -5.73 11.42 6.88
CA ARG A 102 -4.28 11.64 6.66
C ARG A 102 -3.73 12.82 7.46
N ARG A 103 -4.52 13.89 7.61
CA ARG A 103 -4.14 15.05 8.41
C ARG A 103 -4.01 14.69 9.88
N GLU A 104 -5.00 13.99 10.43
CA GLU A 104 -5.02 13.55 11.83
C GLU A 104 -3.86 12.60 12.14
N LEU A 105 -3.58 11.68 11.23
CA LEU A 105 -2.51 10.70 11.38
C LEU A 105 -1.12 11.24 10.96
N GLY A 106 -1.06 12.44 10.41
CA GLY A 106 0.19 13.06 9.94
C GLY A 106 0.80 12.32 8.74
N TYR A 107 0.00 11.83 7.81
CA TYR A 107 0.48 11.22 6.57
C TYR A 107 0.51 12.21 5.39
N PRO A 108 1.23 11.90 4.30
CA PRO A 108 1.19 12.73 3.10
C PRO A 108 -0.24 12.99 2.60
N PRO A 109 -0.56 14.21 2.15
CA PRO A 109 0.35 15.32 1.80
C PRO A 109 0.75 16.24 2.97
N PHE A 110 0.36 15.95 4.21
CA PHE A 110 0.61 16.81 5.38
C PHE A 110 1.98 16.59 6.04
N SER A 111 2.72 15.61 5.57
CA SER A 111 4.11 15.32 5.94
C SER A 111 4.84 14.67 4.77
N HIS A 112 6.14 14.46 4.94
CA HIS A 112 7.00 13.70 4.05
C HIS A 112 7.40 12.40 4.74
N LEU A 113 7.46 11.31 3.98
CA LEU A 113 7.84 9.99 4.48
C LEU A 113 9.08 9.47 3.78
N ALA A 114 9.83 8.67 4.49
CA ALA A 114 10.83 7.78 3.91
C ALA A 114 10.77 6.41 4.59
N LEU A 115 10.83 5.37 3.80
CA LEU A 115 10.89 3.99 4.26
C LEU A 115 12.35 3.51 4.21
N ILE A 116 12.84 3.01 5.34
CA ILE A 116 14.10 2.30 5.42
C ILE A 116 13.79 0.82 5.58
N ALA A 117 14.12 0.04 4.55
CA ALA A 117 13.92 -1.40 4.52
C ALA A 117 15.26 -2.12 4.61
N LEU A 118 15.32 -3.12 5.47
CA LEU A 118 16.51 -3.94 5.68
C LEU A 118 16.15 -5.41 5.46
N ASP A 119 17.10 -6.17 4.94
CA ASP A 119 17.00 -7.62 4.90
C ASP A 119 18.35 -8.30 5.15
N ASP A 120 18.31 -9.47 5.83
CA ASP A 120 19.48 -10.26 6.17
C ASP A 120 19.11 -11.75 6.30
N PRO A 121 20.03 -12.71 5.99
CA PRO A 121 19.80 -14.13 6.27
C PRO A 121 19.67 -14.46 7.77
N GLU A 122 20.25 -13.63 8.65
CA GLU A 122 20.25 -13.80 10.10
C GLU A 122 19.41 -12.72 10.79
N GLU A 123 18.36 -13.15 11.48
CA GLU A 123 17.40 -12.24 12.10
C GLU A 123 18.01 -11.40 13.23
N GLY A 124 18.84 -12.01 14.08
CA GLY A 124 19.45 -11.31 15.22
C GLY A 124 20.34 -10.15 14.77
N ARG A 125 21.18 -10.39 13.76
CA ARG A 125 22.03 -9.35 13.15
C ARG A 125 21.19 -8.23 12.52
N LEU A 126 20.13 -8.61 11.79
CA LEU A 126 19.22 -7.65 11.16
C LEU A 126 18.54 -6.75 12.18
N GLN A 127 18.07 -7.33 13.30
CA GLN A 127 17.42 -6.58 14.36
C GLN A 127 18.38 -5.55 14.99
N VAL A 128 19.59 -5.95 15.29
CA VAL A 128 20.63 -5.06 15.85
C VAL A 128 20.92 -3.91 14.89
N GLU A 129 21.07 -4.21 13.59
CA GLU A 129 21.35 -3.20 12.57
C GLU A 129 20.18 -2.24 12.35
N ALA A 130 18.95 -2.76 12.34
CA ALA A 130 17.75 -1.93 12.21
C ALA A 130 17.63 -0.96 13.41
N MET A 131 17.89 -1.42 14.64
CA MET A 131 17.92 -0.56 15.83
C MET A 131 19.00 0.50 15.72
N ARG A 132 20.23 0.12 15.36
CA ARG A 132 21.36 1.04 15.21
C ARG A 132 21.06 2.17 14.20
N LEU A 133 20.50 1.84 13.03
CA LEU A 133 20.14 2.84 12.04
C LEU A 133 18.96 3.72 12.47
N ALA A 134 17.99 3.15 13.17
CA ALA A 134 16.89 3.93 13.74
C ALA A 134 17.39 4.92 14.82
N ASP A 135 18.38 4.55 15.63
CA ASP A 135 18.99 5.44 16.63
C ASP A 135 19.73 6.62 15.98
N VAL A 136 20.41 6.37 14.85
CA VAL A 136 21.00 7.46 14.04
C VAL A 136 19.91 8.46 13.60
N ALA A 137 18.76 7.97 13.17
CA ALA A 137 17.65 8.85 12.77
C ALA A 137 17.01 9.58 13.97
N ARG A 138 16.93 8.95 15.14
CA ARG A 138 16.40 9.55 16.39
C ARG A 138 17.18 10.76 16.87
N ALA A 139 18.44 10.90 16.47
CA ALA A 139 19.23 12.11 16.75
C ALA A 139 18.62 13.40 16.14
N PHE A 140 17.69 13.26 15.19
CA PHE A 140 16.98 14.38 14.57
C PHE A 140 15.61 14.68 15.19
N THR A 141 15.24 14.03 16.28
CA THR A 141 14.02 14.32 17.05
C THR A 141 14.12 15.71 17.69
N PRO A 142 13.05 16.55 17.75
CA PRO A 142 11.67 16.23 17.34
C PRO A 142 11.35 16.53 15.86
N ALA A 143 12.28 17.04 15.06
CA ALA A 143 12.02 17.44 13.69
C ALA A 143 11.69 16.25 12.78
N VAL A 144 12.25 15.07 13.08
CA VAL A 144 11.99 13.82 12.38
C VAL A 144 11.52 12.76 13.38
N GLU A 145 10.35 12.22 13.13
CA GLU A 145 9.78 11.10 13.88
C GLU A 145 10.23 9.78 13.29
N VAL A 146 10.59 8.83 14.15
CA VAL A 146 11.00 7.47 13.76
C VAL A 146 9.95 6.48 14.22
N LEU A 147 9.26 5.84 13.27
CA LEU A 147 8.23 4.83 13.51
C LEU A 147 8.81 3.44 13.27
N GLY A 148 8.94 2.66 14.31
CA GLY A 148 9.63 1.38 14.33
C GLY A 148 11.00 1.45 15.02
N PRO A 149 11.96 0.55 14.71
CA PRO A 149 11.90 -0.51 13.70
C PRO A 149 11.02 -1.70 14.09
N THR A 150 10.52 -2.40 13.07
CA THR A 150 9.70 -3.60 13.24
C THR A 150 9.90 -4.58 12.07
N ALA A 151 9.53 -5.84 12.28
CA ALA A 151 9.48 -6.80 11.19
C ALA A 151 8.54 -6.31 10.07
N ALA A 152 8.91 -6.53 8.82
CA ALA A 152 8.05 -6.23 7.69
C ALA A 152 6.79 -7.14 7.70
N PRO A 153 5.66 -6.74 7.09
CA PRO A 153 4.46 -7.59 7.00
C PRO A 153 4.74 -8.97 6.40
N LEU A 154 5.65 -9.04 5.43
CA LEU A 154 6.24 -10.29 4.97
C LEU A 154 7.63 -10.42 5.61
N ALA A 155 7.65 -10.92 6.84
CA ALA A 155 8.85 -10.94 7.69
C ALA A 155 10.01 -11.78 7.14
N ARG A 156 9.72 -12.76 6.24
CA ARG A 156 10.75 -13.59 5.60
C ARG A 156 10.41 -13.81 4.13
N TRP A 157 11.39 -13.55 3.25
CA TRP A 157 11.26 -13.74 1.81
C TRP A 157 12.55 -14.30 1.21
N LYS A 158 12.45 -15.37 0.43
CA LYS A 158 13.60 -16.01 -0.24
C LYS A 158 14.77 -16.27 0.72
N GLY A 159 14.46 -16.77 1.93
CA GLY A 159 15.48 -17.12 2.93
C GLY A 159 16.03 -15.94 3.73
N ARG A 160 15.58 -14.72 3.50
CA ARG A 160 16.04 -13.52 4.20
C ARG A 160 14.93 -12.96 5.10
N TYR A 161 15.29 -12.55 6.31
CA TYR A 161 14.43 -11.80 7.23
C TYR A 161 14.34 -10.36 6.76
N ARG A 162 13.23 -9.67 7.02
CA ARG A 162 12.96 -8.32 6.58
C ARG A 162 12.45 -7.47 7.75
N TRP A 163 13.13 -6.36 7.99
CA TRP A 163 12.76 -5.34 8.97
C TRP A 163 12.64 -3.99 8.29
N ARG A 164 11.91 -3.09 8.92
CA ARG A 164 11.72 -1.74 8.39
C ARG A 164 11.44 -0.73 9.49
N PHE A 165 11.69 0.53 9.18
CA PHE A 165 11.20 1.67 9.93
C PHE A 165 10.91 2.83 8.98
N LEU A 166 10.04 3.76 9.44
CA LEU A 166 9.67 4.94 8.70
C LEU A 166 10.26 6.17 9.37
N LEU A 167 10.69 7.12 8.56
CA LEU A 167 10.96 8.48 8.97
C LEU A 167 9.82 9.36 8.48
N ARG A 168 9.31 10.20 9.36
CA ARG A 168 8.25 11.15 9.07
C ARG A 168 8.65 12.54 9.51
N ALA A 169 8.49 13.56 8.65
CA ALA A 169 8.77 14.94 8.98
C ALA A 169 7.84 15.90 8.24
N LYS A 170 7.52 17.03 8.85
CA LYS A 170 6.82 18.13 8.17
C LYS A 170 7.74 18.89 7.23
N ASP A 171 9.01 18.98 7.58
CA ASP A 171 10.04 19.67 6.80
C ASP A 171 10.84 18.64 5.98
N ARG A 172 10.82 18.80 4.64
CA ARG A 172 11.54 17.93 3.71
C ARG A 172 13.06 18.02 3.86
N GLY A 173 13.58 19.20 4.22
CA GLY A 173 15.00 19.40 4.45
C GLY A 173 15.48 18.58 5.64
N LYS A 174 14.73 18.61 6.76
CA LYS A 174 15.05 17.81 7.95
C LYS A 174 14.96 16.31 7.69
N LEU A 175 13.97 15.86 6.94
CA LEU A 175 13.88 14.46 6.51
C LEU A 175 15.13 14.07 5.70
N ARG A 176 15.56 14.92 4.76
CA ARG A 176 16.75 14.68 3.95
C ARG A 176 18.04 14.62 4.79
N GLU A 177 18.21 15.52 5.76
CA GLU A 177 19.35 15.50 6.67
C GLU A 177 19.45 14.15 7.41
N ALA A 178 18.33 13.68 7.98
CA ALA A 178 18.26 12.39 8.66
C ALA A 178 18.54 11.22 7.70
N LEU A 179 17.98 11.24 6.49
CA LEU A 179 18.23 10.21 5.47
C LEU A 179 19.69 10.12 5.06
N VAL A 180 20.37 11.27 4.89
CA VAL A 180 21.81 11.30 4.57
C VAL A 180 22.62 10.69 5.71
N ALA A 181 22.26 10.98 6.97
CA ALA A 181 22.93 10.38 8.13
C ALA A 181 22.73 8.85 8.18
N VAL A 182 21.49 8.37 7.99
CA VAL A 182 21.16 6.94 7.92
C VAL A 182 21.90 6.27 6.75
N HIS A 183 21.92 6.90 5.57
CA HIS A 183 22.63 6.36 4.41
C HIS A 183 24.13 6.21 4.67
N ARG A 184 24.78 7.23 5.25
CA ARG A 184 26.19 7.13 5.62
C ARG A 184 26.46 6.05 6.66
N ALA A 185 25.58 5.95 7.65
CA ALA A 185 25.69 4.90 8.67
C ALA A 185 25.49 3.49 8.10
N SER A 186 24.61 3.33 7.10
CA SER A 186 24.34 2.04 6.45
C SER A 186 25.56 1.47 5.71
N ALA A 187 26.53 2.31 5.31
CA ALA A 187 27.78 1.85 4.71
C ALA A 187 28.63 1.00 5.66
N LEU A 188 28.36 1.04 6.98
CA LEU A 188 29.03 0.23 8.01
C LEU A 188 28.27 -1.07 8.32
N ALA A 189 27.16 -1.33 7.64
CA ALA A 189 26.40 -2.56 7.81
C ALA A 189 27.19 -3.79 7.37
N HIS A 190 26.85 -4.94 7.95
CA HIS A 190 27.46 -6.20 7.53
C HIS A 190 27.18 -6.46 6.05
N ARG A 191 28.15 -7.05 5.34
CA ARG A 191 28.07 -7.33 3.88
C ARG A 191 26.82 -8.10 3.44
N ASP A 192 26.27 -8.95 4.32
CA ASP A 192 25.05 -9.72 4.03
C ASP A 192 23.76 -8.95 4.34
N THR A 193 23.86 -7.85 5.09
CA THR A 193 22.73 -6.95 5.35
C THR A 193 22.53 -6.00 4.18
N ARG A 194 21.35 -5.99 3.60
CA ARG A 194 20.96 -5.03 2.59
C ARG A 194 20.12 -3.94 3.21
N VAL A 195 20.39 -2.70 2.82
CA VAL A 195 19.62 -1.54 3.27
C VAL A 195 19.13 -0.78 2.05
N ALA A 196 17.83 -0.56 1.97
CA ALA A 196 17.20 0.24 0.94
C ALA A 196 16.50 1.44 1.56
N LEU A 197 16.64 2.61 0.94
CA LEU A 197 15.96 3.84 1.32
C LEU A 197 15.00 4.22 0.19
N ASP A 198 13.73 4.34 0.53
CA ASP A 198 12.67 4.74 -0.40
C ASP A 198 12.07 6.06 0.09
N ILE A 199 12.20 7.11 -0.72
CA ILE A 199 11.72 8.46 -0.42
C ILE A 199 10.36 8.64 -1.08
N ASP A 200 9.40 9.17 -0.33
CA ASP A 200 8.00 9.30 -0.75
C ASP A 200 7.44 7.94 -1.23
N PRO A 201 7.51 6.87 -0.39
CA PRO A 201 7.18 5.52 -0.80
C PRO A 201 5.75 5.43 -1.32
N SER A 202 5.61 4.78 -2.47
CA SER A 202 4.28 4.53 -3.04
C SER A 202 3.52 3.43 -2.30
N HIS A 203 4.20 2.61 -1.50
CA HIS A 203 3.65 1.55 -0.66
C HIS A 203 4.59 1.29 0.52
N LEU A 204 4.02 0.74 1.59
CA LEU A 204 4.77 0.39 2.81
C LEU A 204 4.93 -1.12 3.00
N LEU A 205 4.66 -1.94 1.99
CA LEU A 205 4.69 -3.41 2.06
C LEU A 205 6.00 -4.01 1.55
#